data_1ebc5def1477e98360ca9838f3cb27d5
#
_entry.id   1ebc5def1477e98360ca9838f3cb27d5
#
_cell.length_a   1.000
_cell.length_b   1.000
_cell.length_c   1.000
_cell.angle_alpha   90.00
_cell.angle_beta   90.00
_cell.angle_gamma   90.00
#
_symmetry.space_group_name_H-M   'P 1'
#
loop_
_entity.id
_entity.type
_entity.pdbx_description
1 polymer ?
#
loop_
_entity_poly.entity_id
_entity_poly.type
_entity_poly.pdbx_seq_one_letter_code
_entity_poly.pdbx_strand_id
1 'polypeptide(L)'
;MPAPLIWLSAALAGVYAGNKANTNYLKRKQIIGSMPGESKLRVTPVNGSIVCCGIYGLLDHTGIWIDNTIYELSGEGLVRCLSPNRFLGKRSGSTIYVACDANNTPLFEENSVGLARSRLYTLLDYHLFDQNCHRFVAETLAGHSVDIMSFSDLNIFLHQHFSTLINWHKASNN
;
A
#
# COMPACT_ATOMS: atom_id res chain seq x y z
N MET A 1 -8.45 20.40 -33.13
CA MET A 1 -9.23 20.23 -31.88
C MET A 1 -8.31 19.76 -30.75
N PRO A 2 -7.85 20.61 -29.83
CA PRO A 2 -6.98 20.20 -28.73
C PRO A 2 -7.70 19.94 -27.38
N ALA A 3 -9.05 19.89 -27.38
CA ALA A 3 -9.85 19.82 -26.17
C ALA A 3 -9.59 18.57 -25.23
N PRO A 4 -9.44 17.33 -25.71
CA PRO A 4 -9.32 16.18 -24.80
C PRO A 4 -8.01 16.15 -24.02
N LEU A 5 -6.90 16.64 -24.57
CA LEU A 5 -5.59 16.63 -23.88
C LEU A 5 -5.53 17.66 -22.74
N ILE A 6 -6.21 18.79 -22.86
CA ILE A 6 -6.27 19.84 -21.83
C ILE A 6 -7.06 19.32 -20.62
N TRP A 7 -8.18 18.64 -20.84
CA TRP A 7 -8.98 18.07 -19.75
C TRP A 7 -8.26 16.93 -19.03
N LEU A 8 -7.53 16.08 -19.76
CA LEU A 8 -6.74 15.01 -19.17
C LEU A 8 -5.61 15.56 -18.29
N SER A 9 -4.89 16.58 -18.77
CA SER A 9 -3.82 17.21 -17.99
C SER A 9 -4.36 17.94 -16.74
N ALA A 10 -5.52 18.59 -16.83
CA ALA A 10 -6.17 19.24 -15.68
C ALA A 10 -6.63 18.21 -14.63
N ALA A 11 -7.18 17.09 -15.06
CA ALA A 11 -7.58 16.00 -14.16
C ALA A 11 -6.37 15.39 -13.44
N LEU A 12 -5.28 15.11 -14.16
CA LEU A 12 -4.03 14.59 -13.57
C LEU A 12 -3.39 15.60 -12.60
N ALA A 13 -3.40 16.89 -12.92
CA ALA A 13 -2.92 17.94 -12.03
C ALA A 13 -3.77 18.02 -10.75
N GLY A 14 -5.09 17.86 -10.85
CA GLY A 14 -6.01 17.83 -9.71
C GLY A 14 -5.73 16.65 -8.79
N VAL A 15 -5.54 15.45 -9.33
CA VAL A 15 -5.18 14.25 -8.55
C VAL A 15 -3.84 14.44 -7.85
N TYR A 16 -2.83 14.94 -8.56
CA TYR A 16 -1.50 15.21 -7.98
C TYR A 16 -1.57 16.25 -6.84
N ALA A 17 -2.29 17.34 -7.03
CA ALA A 17 -2.46 18.37 -6.01
C ALA A 17 -3.22 17.83 -4.78
N GLY A 18 -4.25 17.03 -4.99
CA GLY A 18 -5.01 16.36 -3.93
C GLY A 18 -4.13 15.41 -3.11
N ASN A 19 -3.35 14.57 -3.76
CA ASN A 19 -2.43 13.65 -3.10
C ASN A 19 -1.38 14.40 -2.28
N LYS A 20 -0.83 15.50 -2.81
CA LYS A 20 0.16 16.33 -2.10
C LYS A 20 -0.44 17.03 -0.87
N ALA A 21 -1.65 17.57 -1.00
CA ALA A 21 -2.37 18.20 0.12
C ALA A 21 -2.65 17.19 1.23
N ASN A 22 -3.09 16.00 0.87
CA ASN A 22 -3.37 14.92 1.80
C ASN A 22 -2.09 14.40 2.50
N THR A 23 -1.01 14.21 1.76
CA THR A 23 0.31 13.88 2.34
C THR A 23 0.75 14.92 3.37
N ASN A 24 0.62 16.22 3.05
CA ASN A 24 0.97 17.29 3.97
C ASN A 24 0.08 17.29 5.23
N TYR A 25 -1.21 16.96 5.09
CA TYR A 25 -2.12 16.79 6.22
C TYR A 25 -1.67 15.65 7.13
N LEU A 26 -1.39 14.46 6.58
CA LEU A 26 -0.95 13.29 7.34
C LEU A 26 0.36 13.54 8.09
N LYS A 27 1.31 14.25 7.46
CA LYS A 27 2.57 14.65 8.11
C LYS A 27 2.35 15.64 9.26
N ARG A 28 1.50 16.67 9.08
CA ARG A 28 1.18 17.63 10.15
C ARG A 28 0.48 16.95 11.33
N LYS A 29 -0.31 15.92 11.08
CA LYS A 29 -0.99 15.13 12.11
C LYS A 29 -0.08 14.07 12.76
N GLN A 30 1.18 13.99 12.33
CA GLN A 30 2.14 12.98 12.80
C GLN A 30 1.65 11.52 12.60
N ILE A 31 0.85 11.31 11.57
CA ILE A 31 0.41 9.98 11.15
C ILE A 31 1.53 9.32 10.33
N ILE A 32 2.15 10.09 9.44
CA ILE A 32 3.26 9.64 8.57
C ILE A 32 4.49 10.51 8.81
N GLY A 33 5.66 9.85 8.94
CA GLY A 33 6.97 10.50 8.93
C GLY A 33 7.55 10.58 7.52
N SER A 34 7.58 9.45 6.80
CA SER A 34 8.07 9.39 5.41
C SER A 34 7.15 8.58 4.51
N MET A 35 6.85 9.14 3.34
CA MET A 35 6.10 8.46 2.27
C MET A 35 7.02 7.54 1.45
N PRO A 36 6.44 6.59 0.66
CA PRO A 36 7.20 5.80 -0.30
C PRO A 36 8.05 6.69 -1.22
N GLY A 37 9.36 6.41 -1.27
CA GLY A 37 10.31 7.18 -2.10
C GLY A 37 10.99 8.35 -1.40
N GLU A 38 10.54 8.80 -0.25
CA GLU A 38 11.19 9.91 0.49
C GLU A 38 12.39 9.46 1.32
N SER A 39 12.38 8.23 1.82
CA SER A 39 13.47 7.67 2.62
C SER A 39 14.47 6.89 1.77
N LYS A 40 15.76 7.00 2.13
CA LYS A 40 16.85 6.20 1.55
C LYS A 40 17.16 4.95 2.36
N LEU A 41 16.58 4.81 3.54
CA LEU A 41 16.75 3.63 4.38
C LEU A 41 16.25 2.37 3.67
N ARG A 42 16.92 1.26 3.96
CA ARG A 42 16.51 -0.07 3.52
C ARG A 42 16.21 -0.92 4.73
N VAL A 43 15.12 -1.68 4.65
CA VAL A 43 14.72 -2.60 5.71
C VAL A 43 14.37 -3.95 5.09
N THR A 44 14.65 -5.01 5.81
CA THR A 44 14.27 -6.36 5.39
C THR A 44 12.86 -6.64 5.88
N PRO A 45 11.90 -6.91 4.99
CA PRO A 45 10.55 -7.26 5.41
C PRO A 45 10.56 -8.60 6.15
N VAL A 46 9.68 -8.75 7.11
CA VAL A 46 9.40 -10.00 7.84
C VAL A 46 8.02 -10.54 7.45
N ASN A 47 7.71 -11.78 7.79
CA ASN A 47 6.38 -12.35 7.51
C ASN A 47 5.29 -11.53 8.19
N GLY A 48 4.26 -11.17 7.43
CA GLY A 48 3.20 -10.26 7.86
C GLY A 48 3.47 -8.78 7.60
N SER A 49 4.65 -8.39 7.10
CA SER A 49 4.96 -6.99 6.79
C SER A 49 4.06 -6.43 5.70
N ILE A 50 3.64 -5.18 5.89
CA ILE A 50 2.86 -4.43 4.92
C ILE A 50 3.83 -3.81 3.91
N VAL A 51 3.57 -4.08 2.62
CA VAL A 51 4.40 -3.56 1.52
C VAL A 51 3.58 -2.78 0.52
N CYS A 52 4.23 -1.85 -0.19
CA CYS A 52 3.62 -1.15 -1.31
C CYS A 52 4.60 -0.93 -2.47
N CYS A 53 4.04 -0.61 -3.63
CA CYS A 53 4.77 -0.07 -4.78
C CYS A 53 3.94 0.99 -5.48
N GLY A 54 4.59 1.93 -6.17
CA GLY A 54 3.91 2.97 -6.93
C GLY A 54 3.31 2.47 -8.25
N ILE A 55 2.17 3.03 -8.62
CA ILE A 55 1.52 2.85 -9.92
C ILE A 55 1.46 4.21 -10.62
N TYR A 56 2.20 4.37 -11.73
CA TYR A 56 2.25 5.58 -12.56
C TYR A 56 2.55 6.89 -11.80
N GLY A 57 3.19 6.79 -10.60
CA GLY A 57 3.51 7.94 -9.76
C GLY A 57 2.31 8.67 -9.15
N LEU A 58 1.11 8.12 -9.27
CA LEU A 58 -0.15 8.73 -8.82
C LEU A 58 -0.91 7.87 -7.82
N LEU A 59 -0.76 6.56 -7.91
CA LEU A 59 -1.44 5.58 -7.07
C LEU A 59 -0.42 4.65 -6.43
N ASP A 60 -0.79 4.06 -5.32
CA ASP A 60 -0.03 3.05 -4.61
C ASP A 60 -0.78 1.72 -4.65
N HIS A 61 -0.04 0.63 -4.71
CA HIS A 61 -0.56 -0.71 -4.59
C HIS A 61 0.06 -1.42 -3.41
N THR A 62 -0.76 -2.11 -2.63
CA THR A 62 -0.34 -2.71 -1.36
C THR A 62 -0.54 -4.21 -1.33
N GLY A 63 0.22 -4.86 -0.45
CA GLY A 63 0.14 -6.28 -0.19
C GLY A 63 0.81 -6.64 1.14
N ILE A 64 0.80 -7.91 1.46
CA ILE A 64 1.41 -8.49 2.67
C ILE A 64 2.55 -9.40 2.27
N TRP A 65 3.72 -9.19 2.87
CA TRP A 65 4.91 -10.00 2.64
C TRP A 65 4.86 -11.28 3.47
N ILE A 66 5.00 -12.43 2.80
CA ILE A 66 5.03 -13.75 3.45
C ILE A 66 5.97 -14.66 2.66
N ASP A 67 6.99 -15.24 3.32
CA ASP A 67 7.92 -16.21 2.75
C ASP A 67 8.50 -15.78 1.39
N ASN A 68 9.05 -14.56 1.32
CA ASN A 68 9.61 -13.96 0.12
C ASN A 68 8.60 -13.83 -1.05
N THR A 69 7.31 -13.85 -0.76
CA THR A 69 6.22 -13.56 -1.70
C THR A 69 5.33 -12.46 -1.17
N ILE A 70 4.49 -11.89 -2.03
CA ILE A 70 3.56 -10.82 -1.67
C ILE A 70 2.15 -11.29 -1.99
N TYR A 71 1.30 -11.26 -0.98
CA TYR A 71 -0.12 -11.56 -1.06
C TYR A 71 -0.86 -10.26 -1.35
N GLU A 72 -1.63 -10.22 -2.43
CA GLU A 72 -2.32 -9.02 -2.90
C GLU A 72 -3.74 -9.33 -3.40
N LEU A 73 -4.59 -8.33 -3.36
CA LEU A 73 -5.81 -8.29 -4.17
C LEU A 73 -5.48 -7.63 -5.50
N SER A 74 -5.58 -8.39 -6.60
CA SER A 74 -5.35 -7.87 -7.95
C SER A 74 -6.48 -6.93 -8.39
N GLY A 75 -6.23 -6.06 -9.38
CA GLY A 75 -7.27 -5.24 -9.99
C GLY A 75 -8.37 -6.02 -10.73
N GLU A 76 -8.21 -7.34 -10.86
CA GLU A 76 -9.19 -8.27 -11.41
C GLU A 76 -10.03 -8.95 -10.30
N GLY A 77 -9.83 -8.56 -9.03
CA GLY A 77 -10.55 -9.12 -7.88
C GLY A 77 -9.97 -10.42 -7.32
N LEU A 78 -8.91 -10.96 -7.93
CA LEU A 78 -8.31 -12.20 -7.45
C LEU A 78 -7.30 -11.94 -6.33
N VAL A 79 -7.46 -12.60 -5.20
CA VAL A 79 -6.43 -12.68 -4.16
C VAL A 79 -5.38 -13.72 -4.59
N ARG A 80 -4.13 -13.26 -4.71
CA ARG A 80 -3.03 -14.11 -5.21
C ARG A 80 -1.72 -13.81 -4.48
N CYS A 81 -0.76 -14.73 -4.59
CA CYS A 81 0.62 -14.48 -4.13
C CYS A 81 1.57 -14.38 -5.32
N LEU A 82 2.51 -13.46 -5.26
CA LEU A 82 3.46 -13.15 -6.31
C LEU A 82 4.88 -13.03 -5.75
N SER A 83 5.88 -13.38 -6.56
CA SER A 83 7.26 -12.98 -6.24
C SER A 83 7.39 -11.45 -6.30
N PRO A 84 8.38 -10.84 -5.60
CA PRO A 84 8.62 -9.40 -5.63
C PRO A 84 8.73 -8.83 -7.05
N ASN A 85 9.43 -9.52 -7.94
CA ASN A 85 9.58 -9.11 -9.35
C ASN A 85 8.23 -9.10 -10.10
N ARG A 86 7.35 -10.07 -9.83
CA ARG A 86 6.01 -10.12 -10.42
C ARG A 86 5.07 -9.07 -9.83
N PHE A 87 5.23 -8.77 -8.54
CA PHE A 87 4.50 -7.69 -7.88
C PHE A 87 4.80 -6.33 -8.55
N LEU A 88 6.02 -6.10 -9.00
CA LEU A 88 6.44 -4.92 -9.76
C LEU A 88 6.11 -4.99 -11.26
N GLY A 89 5.99 -6.19 -11.83
CA GLY A 89 6.10 -6.46 -13.27
C GLY A 89 5.04 -5.84 -14.20
N LYS A 90 3.92 -5.35 -13.69
CA LYS A 90 2.89 -4.63 -14.48
C LYS A 90 2.63 -3.22 -13.93
N ARG A 91 3.57 -2.68 -13.15
CA ARG A 91 3.46 -1.39 -12.49
C ARG A 91 4.63 -0.51 -12.86
N SER A 92 4.47 0.79 -12.84
CA SER A 92 5.54 1.72 -13.19
C SER A 92 6.59 1.88 -12.09
N GLY A 93 6.27 1.50 -10.85
CA GLY A 93 7.20 1.52 -9.74
C GLY A 93 8.20 0.35 -9.82
N SER A 94 9.50 0.65 -9.67
CA SER A 94 10.58 -0.35 -9.68
C SER A 94 11.08 -0.71 -8.28
N THR A 95 10.40 -0.24 -7.24
CA THR A 95 10.82 -0.37 -5.85
C THR A 95 9.64 -0.79 -4.97
N ILE A 96 9.89 -1.77 -4.10
CA ILE A 96 8.98 -2.15 -3.03
C ILE A 96 9.36 -1.36 -1.78
N TYR A 97 8.37 -0.85 -1.08
CA TYR A 97 8.52 -0.16 0.20
C TYR A 97 7.83 -0.96 1.29
N VAL A 98 8.37 -0.91 2.50
CA VAL A 98 7.89 -1.60 3.70
C VAL A 98 7.38 -0.54 4.68
N ALA A 99 6.20 -0.74 5.23
CA ALA A 99 5.70 0.08 6.34
C ALA A 99 6.47 -0.24 7.61
N CYS A 100 6.96 0.79 8.28
CA CYS A 100 7.76 0.70 9.50
C CYS A 100 7.21 1.62 10.59
N ASP A 101 7.56 1.34 11.82
CA ASP A 101 7.28 2.18 12.99
C ASP A 101 8.20 3.41 13.07
N ALA A 102 8.08 4.18 14.15
CA ALA A 102 8.94 5.34 14.42
C ALA A 102 10.43 4.98 14.60
N ASN A 103 10.75 3.73 14.92
CA ASN A 103 12.11 3.21 15.09
C ASN A 103 12.66 2.54 13.83
N ASN A 104 11.91 2.63 12.71
CA ASN A 104 12.22 2.01 11.42
C ASN A 104 12.17 0.47 11.45
N THR A 105 11.44 -0.12 12.38
CA THR A 105 11.17 -1.56 12.44
C THR A 105 9.96 -1.87 11.56
N PRO A 106 10.02 -2.92 10.69
CA PRO A 106 8.87 -3.31 9.88
C PRO A 106 7.63 -3.58 10.72
N LEU A 107 6.51 -2.98 10.34
CA LEU A 107 5.21 -3.29 10.93
C LEU A 107 4.70 -4.62 10.39
N PHE A 108 4.24 -5.48 11.27
CA PHE A 108 3.68 -6.79 10.92
C PHE A 108 2.65 -7.23 11.95
N GLU A 109 1.77 -8.15 11.53
CA GLU A 109 0.79 -8.80 12.40
C GLU A 109 0.88 -10.32 12.16
N GLU A 110 1.19 -11.11 13.19
CA GLU A 110 1.38 -12.56 13.06
C GLU A 110 0.13 -13.26 12.53
N ASN A 111 -1.04 -12.88 13.02
CA ASN A 111 -2.31 -13.47 12.60
C ASN A 111 -2.64 -13.17 11.13
N SER A 112 -2.10 -12.08 10.56
CA SER A 112 -2.31 -11.70 9.17
C SER A 112 -1.77 -12.73 8.19
N VAL A 113 -0.72 -13.46 8.56
CA VAL A 113 -0.13 -14.52 7.71
C VAL A 113 -1.13 -15.64 7.44
N GLY A 114 -1.79 -16.14 8.49
CA GLY A 114 -2.82 -17.17 8.37
C GLY A 114 -4.04 -16.68 7.59
N LEU A 115 -4.49 -15.46 7.88
CA LEU A 115 -5.64 -14.83 7.20
C LEU A 115 -5.35 -14.57 5.71
N ALA A 116 -4.18 -14.05 5.36
CA ALA A 116 -3.80 -13.86 3.96
C ALA A 116 -3.77 -15.17 3.18
N ARG A 117 -3.21 -16.24 3.80
CA ARG A 117 -3.15 -17.57 3.19
C ARG A 117 -4.54 -18.16 2.97
N SER A 118 -5.45 -18.03 3.93
CA SER A 118 -6.83 -18.55 3.82
C SER A 118 -7.64 -17.87 2.74
N ARG A 119 -7.28 -16.63 2.36
CA ARG A 119 -7.94 -15.85 1.30
C ARG A 119 -7.38 -16.12 -0.10
N LEU A 120 -6.30 -16.90 -0.25
CA LEU A 120 -5.72 -17.21 -1.56
C LEU A 120 -6.76 -17.82 -2.50
N TYR A 121 -6.71 -17.35 -3.75
CA TYR A 121 -7.60 -17.77 -4.84
C TYR A 121 -9.07 -17.44 -4.63
N THR A 122 -9.42 -16.63 -3.63
CA THR A 122 -10.77 -16.04 -3.56
C THR A 122 -10.90 -14.94 -4.61
N LEU A 123 -12.08 -14.87 -5.23
CA LEU A 123 -12.46 -13.81 -6.15
C LEU A 123 -13.40 -12.87 -5.41
N LEU A 124 -13.02 -11.60 -5.35
CA LEU A 124 -13.80 -10.52 -4.75
C LEU A 124 -14.27 -9.58 -5.86
N ASP A 125 -15.44 -8.98 -5.69
CA ASP A 125 -15.89 -7.91 -6.60
C ASP A 125 -15.02 -6.67 -6.38
N TYR A 126 -14.00 -6.53 -7.25
CA TYR A 126 -13.05 -5.42 -7.14
C TYR A 126 -13.71 -4.10 -7.54
N HIS A 127 -13.71 -3.15 -6.63
CA HIS A 127 -14.10 -1.77 -6.86
C HIS A 127 -13.01 -0.83 -6.37
N LEU A 128 -12.60 0.10 -7.22
CA LEU A 128 -11.48 1.00 -6.91
C LEU A 128 -11.65 1.75 -5.57
N PHE A 129 -12.87 2.01 -5.15
CA PHE A 129 -13.20 2.74 -3.92
C PHE A 129 -13.66 1.85 -2.77
N ASP A 130 -14.30 0.69 -3.05
CA ASP A 130 -14.94 -0.12 -2.01
C ASP A 130 -14.19 -1.41 -1.70
N GLN A 131 -13.70 -2.12 -2.72
CA GLN A 131 -12.96 -3.38 -2.61
C GLN A 131 -11.64 -3.26 -3.34
N ASN A 132 -10.64 -2.68 -2.69
CA ASN A 132 -9.34 -2.40 -3.25
C ASN A 132 -8.20 -3.10 -2.47
N CYS A 133 -6.98 -2.98 -2.98
CA CYS A 133 -5.80 -3.59 -2.36
C CYS A 133 -5.50 -3.06 -0.94
N HIS A 134 -5.82 -1.80 -0.66
CA HIS A 134 -5.61 -1.20 0.66
C HIS A 134 -6.57 -1.78 1.70
N ARG A 135 -7.83 -1.95 1.33
CA ARG A 135 -8.84 -2.57 2.17
C ARG A 135 -8.50 -4.04 2.44
N PHE A 136 -8.07 -4.80 1.42
CA PHE A 136 -7.62 -6.18 1.59
C PHE A 136 -6.52 -6.29 2.66
N VAL A 137 -5.52 -5.40 2.62
CA VAL A 137 -4.45 -5.37 3.62
C VAL A 137 -5.01 -5.05 5.00
N ALA A 138 -5.79 -3.99 5.13
CA ALA A 138 -6.34 -3.55 6.43
C ALA A 138 -7.25 -4.61 7.07
N GLU A 139 -8.14 -5.23 6.29
CA GLU A 139 -9.01 -6.32 6.77
C GLU A 139 -8.21 -7.57 7.17
N THR A 140 -7.10 -7.84 6.46
CA THR A 140 -6.23 -8.98 6.80
C THR A 140 -5.48 -8.73 8.11
N LEU A 141 -5.08 -7.48 8.39
CA LEU A 141 -4.48 -7.10 9.68
C LEU A 141 -5.50 -7.11 10.81
N ALA A 142 -6.67 -6.51 10.60
CA ALA A 142 -7.71 -6.37 11.61
C ALA A 142 -8.43 -7.69 11.95
N GLY A 143 -8.47 -8.64 11.01
CA GLY A 143 -9.28 -9.87 11.13
C GLY A 143 -10.78 -9.66 10.96
N HIS A 144 -11.22 -8.48 10.60
CA HIS A 144 -12.63 -8.12 10.35
C HIS A 144 -12.73 -7.05 9.26
N SER A 145 -13.95 -6.80 8.78
CA SER A 145 -14.19 -5.76 7.77
C SER A 145 -13.88 -4.36 8.31
N VAL A 146 -13.17 -3.56 7.49
CA VAL A 146 -12.84 -2.16 7.77
C VAL A 146 -13.07 -1.33 6.51
N ASP A 147 -13.43 -0.06 6.69
CA ASP A 147 -13.74 0.84 5.58
C ASP A 147 -12.49 1.64 5.17
N ILE A 148 -11.81 1.17 4.14
CA ILE A 148 -10.57 1.76 3.61
C ILE A 148 -10.74 1.98 2.10
N MET A 149 -10.75 3.23 1.68
CA MET A 149 -10.95 3.60 0.27
C MET A 149 -9.65 4.02 -0.43
N SER A 150 -8.62 4.42 0.32
CA SER A 150 -7.41 5.00 -0.24
C SER A 150 -6.14 4.59 0.51
N PHE A 151 -4.98 4.86 -0.09
CA PHE A 151 -3.68 4.70 0.59
C PHE A 151 -3.56 5.59 1.83
N SER A 152 -4.18 6.75 1.81
CA SER A 152 -4.23 7.65 2.97
C SER A 152 -5.03 7.07 4.12
N ASP A 153 -6.19 6.45 3.82
CA ASP A 153 -7.00 5.78 4.84
C ASP A 153 -6.24 4.59 5.42
N LEU A 154 -5.53 3.83 4.58
CA LEU A 154 -4.66 2.76 5.06
C LEU A 154 -3.59 3.29 6.01
N ASN A 155 -2.94 4.41 5.72
CA ASN A 155 -1.93 4.98 6.62
C ASN A 155 -2.53 5.46 7.95
N ILE A 156 -3.74 6.03 7.94
CA ILE A 156 -4.47 6.39 9.16
C ILE A 156 -4.79 5.12 9.96
N PHE A 157 -5.29 4.09 9.30
CA PHE A 157 -5.56 2.80 9.93
C PHE A 157 -4.29 2.19 10.55
N LEU A 158 -3.18 2.13 9.82
CA LEU A 158 -1.92 1.59 10.32
C LEU A 158 -1.42 2.38 11.54
N HIS A 159 -1.49 3.72 11.49
CA HIS A 159 -1.13 4.58 12.62
C HIS A 159 -1.95 4.26 13.86
N GLN A 160 -3.25 4.08 13.72
CA GLN A 160 -4.17 3.76 14.84
C GLN A 160 -3.97 2.33 15.34
N HIS A 161 -3.87 1.36 14.42
CA HIS A 161 -3.74 -0.07 14.73
C HIS A 161 -2.44 -0.39 15.48
N PHE A 162 -1.33 0.18 15.04
CA PHE A 162 -0.02 -0.03 15.66
C PHE A 162 0.37 1.06 16.69
N SER A 163 -0.45 2.10 16.86
CA SER A 163 -0.20 3.25 17.77
C SER A 163 1.18 3.88 17.56
N THR A 164 1.61 4.05 16.31
CA THR A 164 2.95 4.56 15.97
C THR A 164 2.93 5.46 14.74
N LEU A 165 3.95 6.30 14.59
CA LEU A 165 4.23 7.04 13.35
C LEU A 165 4.60 6.05 12.24
N ILE A 166 4.01 6.20 11.06
CA ILE A 166 4.28 5.32 9.92
C ILE A 166 5.39 5.88 9.05
N ASN A 167 6.41 5.06 8.79
CA ASN A 167 7.49 5.35 7.86
C ASN A 167 7.53 4.29 6.74
N TRP A 168 7.70 4.74 5.49
CA TRP A 168 7.87 3.84 4.35
C TRP A 168 9.33 3.81 3.91
N HIS A 169 9.98 2.65 4.04
CA HIS A 169 11.36 2.44 3.65
C HIS A 169 11.50 1.45 2.51
N LYS A 170 12.59 1.55 1.74
CA LYS A 170 12.85 0.61 0.65
C LYS A 170 13.05 -0.80 1.21
N ALA A 171 12.43 -1.78 0.60
CA ALA A 171 12.75 -3.17 0.88
C ALA A 171 14.20 -3.47 0.50
N SER A 172 14.94 -4.15 1.38
CA SER A 172 16.21 -4.76 1.03
C SER A 172 15.93 -5.90 0.06
N ASN A 173 16.63 -5.93 -1.06
CA ASN A 173 16.63 -7.10 -1.93
C ASN A 173 17.50 -8.16 -1.23
N ASN A 174 16.93 -9.28 -0.92
CA ASN A 174 17.70 -10.49 -0.61
C ASN A 174 18.14 -11.14 -1.92
#